data_3046cbd582f3cae2ee18b6138b470882
#
_entry.id   3046cbd582f3cae2ee18b6138b470882
#
_cell.length_a   1.000
_cell.length_b   1.000
_cell.length_c   1.000
_cell.angle_alpha   90.00
_cell.angle_beta   90.00
_cell.angle_gamma   90.00
#
_symmetry.space_group_name_H-M   'P 1'
#
loop_
_entity.id
_entity.type
_entity.pdbx_description
1 polymer ?
#
loop_
_entity_poly.entity_id
_entity_poly.type
_entity_poly.pdbx_seq_one_letter_code
_entity_poly.pdbx_strand_id
1 'polypeptide(L)'
;MPELPEVETVLRGLAPVIEGQKITKATVNRPDLRWPFPENMAQRLTGQSILQLRRRSKYILADLSSQETLLIHLGMSGRILISGDPLGRYAHAHSTPEKHDHVILDFSNGARVTFNDPRRFGAMDLFDSNTAAGNKLLAHLGPEPLGNLFDAKTFARAAKQRRSPIKSVLLDQRI
;
A
#
# COMPACT_ATOMS: atom_id res chain seq x y z
N MET A 1 -3.53 -10.56 -10.29
CA MET A 1 -3.13 -10.07 -8.94
C MET A 1 -1.97 -9.11 -9.14
N PRO A 2 -2.04 -7.90 -8.61
CA PRO A 2 -0.92 -6.96 -8.69
C PRO A 2 0.36 -7.57 -8.12
N GLU A 3 1.40 -7.63 -8.94
CA GLU A 3 2.73 -8.08 -8.56
C GLU A 3 3.61 -6.86 -8.25
N LEU A 4 4.88 -7.06 -7.97
CA LEU A 4 5.80 -5.98 -7.60
C LEU A 4 5.84 -4.83 -8.62
N PRO A 5 5.92 -5.07 -9.96
CA PRO A 5 5.96 -3.97 -10.93
C PRO A 5 4.70 -3.10 -10.94
N GLU A 6 3.52 -3.72 -10.80
CA GLU A 6 2.25 -2.97 -10.76
C GLU A 6 2.14 -2.15 -9.48
N VAL A 7 2.57 -2.70 -8.33
CA VAL A 7 2.59 -1.97 -7.06
C VAL A 7 3.57 -0.80 -7.12
N GLU A 8 4.74 -0.99 -7.72
CA GLU A 8 5.72 0.08 -7.95
C GLU A 8 5.15 1.19 -8.85
N THR A 9 4.42 0.81 -9.90
CA THR A 9 3.76 1.77 -10.80
C THR A 9 2.73 2.60 -10.06
N VAL A 10 1.90 1.97 -9.22
CA VAL A 10 0.91 2.67 -8.39
C VAL A 10 1.61 3.64 -7.42
N LEU A 11 2.67 3.18 -6.74
CA LEU A 11 3.44 4.03 -5.83
C LEU A 11 4.01 5.25 -6.55
N ARG A 12 4.63 5.08 -7.72
CA ARG A 12 5.19 6.18 -8.51
C ARG A 12 4.13 7.16 -9.02
N GLY A 13 2.91 6.69 -9.26
CA GLY A 13 1.78 7.54 -9.59
C GLY A 13 1.25 8.34 -8.39
N LEU A 14 1.32 7.75 -7.19
CA LEU A 14 0.87 8.39 -5.96
C LEU A 14 1.86 9.41 -5.40
N ALA A 15 3.15 9.08 -5.40
CA ALA A 15 4.18 9.87 -4.72
C ALA A 15 4.15 11.35 -5.08
N PRO A 16 4.15 11.77 -6.37
CA PRO A 16 4.14 13.19 -6.72
C PRO A 16 2.83 13.90 -6.33
N VAL A 17 1.77 13.15 -6.03
CA VAL A 17 0.46 13.72 -5.69
C VAL A 17 0.30 13.92 -4.20
N ILE A 18 0.78 12.98 -3.38
CA ILE A 18 0.46 12.98 -1.94
C ILE A 18 1.67 13.10 -1.00
N GLU A 19 2.90 12.91 -1.44
CA GLU A 19 4.07 13.17 -0.60
C GLU A 19 4.14 14.66 -0.22
N GLY A 20 4.41 14.92 1.06
CA GLY A 20 4.40 16.27 1.62
C GLY A 20 3.00 16.84 1.89
N GLN A 21 1.92 16.15 1.46
CA GLN A 21 0.56 16.66 1.62
C GLN A 21 -0.06 16.18 2.92
N LYS A 22 -0.91 17.04 3.49
CA LYS A 22 -1.70 16.74 4.69
C LYS A 22 -3.03 16.09 4.31
N ILE A 23 -3.38 15.01 4.99
CA ILE A 23 -4.71 14.40 4.93
C ILE A 23 -5.68 15.32 5.68
N THR A 24 -6.54 16.02 4.96
CA THR A 24 -7.54 16.92 5.55
C THR A 24 -8.75 16.15 6.07
N LYS A 25 -9.05 15.03 5.42
CA LYS A 25 -10.15 14.14 5.82
C LYS A 25 -9.84 12.71 5.39
N ALA A 26 -10.04 11.76 6.28
CA ALA A 26 -10.07 10.34 5.98
C ALA A 26 -11.49 9.79 6.21
N THR A 27 -12.02 9.04 5.25
CA THR A 27 -13.33 8.40 5.33
C THR A 27 -13.14 6.90 5.16
N VAL A 28 -13.64 6.12 6.11
CA VAL A 28 -13.60 4.66 6.10
C VAL A 28 -15.04 4.16 6.04
N ASN A 29 -15.46 3.66 4.88
CA ASN A 29 -16.85 3.34 4.56
C ASN A 29 -17.33 1.98 5.09
N ARG A 30 -16.41 1.20 5.69
CA ARG A 30 -16.70 -0.13 6.24
C ARG A 30 -15.66 -0.52 7.28
N PRO A 31 -15.93 -1.46 8.19
CA PRO A 31 -15.02 -1.80 9.28
C PRO A 31 -13.87 -2.74 8.85
N ASP A 32 -13.96 -3.37 7.67
CA ASP A 32 -13.06 -4.43 7.25
C ASP A 32 -12.83 -4.50 5.72
N LEU A 33 -11.76 -5.15 5.33
CA LEU A 33 -11.57 -5.77 4.02
C LEU A 33 -11.31 -7.28 4.24
N ARG A 34 -10.11 -7.78 3.86
CA ARG A 34 -9.69 -9.14 4.19
C ARG A 34 -9.57 -9.35 5.72
N TRP A 35 -9.18 -8.29 6.42
CA TRP A 35 -9.09 -8.20 7.88
C TRP A 35 -9.74 -6.90 8.35
N PRO A 36 -10.14 -6.82 9.63
CA PRO A 36 -10.60 -5.56 10.22
C PRO A 36 -9.55 -4.46 10.03
N PHE A 37 -10.02 -3.25 9.77
CA PHE A 37 -9.17 -2.07 9.80
C PHE A 37 -8.72 -1.77 11.24
N PRO A 38 -7.57 -1.09 11.43
CA PRO A 38 -7.16 -0.59 12.73
C PRO A 38 -8.23 0.29 13.38
N GLU A 39 -8.33 0.20 14.70
CA GLU A 39 -9.24 1.04 15.47
C GLU A 39 -8.96 2.52 15.21
N ASN A 40 -10.04 3.29 15.06
CA ASN A 40 -9.99 4.74 14.85
C ASN A 40 -9.12 5.15 13.65
N MET A 41 -9.00 4.30 12.62
CA MET A 41 -8.12 4.55 11.47
C MET A 41 -8.40 5.92 10.82
N ALA A 42 -9.66 6.29 10.63
CA ALA A 42 -10.03 7.57 10.03
C ALA A 42 -9.53 8.76 10.87
N GLN A 43 -9.73 8.71 12.18
CA GLN A 43 -9.28 9.78 13.11
C GLN A 43 -7.75 9.85 13.17
N ARG A 44 -7.06 8.70 13.20
CA ARG A 44 -5.60 8.62 13.26
C ARG A 44 -4.95 9.15 11.98
N LEU A 45 -5.57 8.95 10.82
CA LEU A 45 -5.07 9.45 9.53
C LEU A 45 -5.38 10.93 9.32
N THR A 46 -6.54 11.42 9.76
CA THR A 46 -6.95 12.81 9.56
C THR A 46 -6.01 13.76 10.29
N GLY A 47 -5.51 14.77 9.57
CA GLY A 47 -4.58 15.76 10.09
C GLY A 47 -3.10 15.38 9.94
N GLN A 48 -2.77 14.14 9.55
CA GLN A 48 -1.40 13.71 9.34
C GLN A 48 -0.90 14.10 7.95
N SER A 49 0.41 14.38 7.83
CA SER A 49 1.08 14.57 6.55
C SER A 49 1.74 13.27 6.12
N ILE A 50 1.70 12.99 4.81
CA ILE A 50 2.48 11.90 4.22
C ILE A 50 3.93 12.40 4.07
N LEU A 51 4.85 11.83 4.81
CA LEU A 51 6.26 12.21 4.75
C LEU A 51 6.96 11.58 3.56
N GLN A 52 6.70 10.29 3.33
CA GLN A 52 7.32 9.51 2.26
C GLN A 52 6.45 8.30 1.92
N LEU A 53 6.45 7.94 0.63
CA LEU A 53 5.96 6.65 0.16
C LEU A 53 7.13 5.73 -0.15
N ARG A 54 7.02 4.48 0.25
CA ARG A 54 8.00 3.44 -0.05
C ARG A 54 7.29 2.11 -0.32
N ARG A 55 7.96 1.22 -1.01
CA ARG A 55 7.46 -0.12 -1.29
C ARG A 55 8.26 -1.16 -0.49
N ARG A 56 7.57 -2.16 -0.01
CA ARG A 56 8.15 -3.38 0.53
C ARG A 56 7.43 -4.58 -0.09
N SER A 57 8.09 -5.35 -0.94
CA SER A 57 7.45 -6.41 -1.74
C SER A 57 6.23 -5.87 -2.50
N LYS A 58 5.03 -6.39 -2.23
CA LYS A 58 3.76 -5.96 -2.85
C LYS A 58 2.94 -5.02 -1.94
N TYR A 59 3.59 -4.39 -0.96
CA TYR A 59 2.96 -3.43 -0.04
C TYR A 59 3.45 -2.02 -0.32
N ILE A 60 2.52 -1.07 -0.32
CA ILE A 60 2.81 0.37 -0.29
C ILE A 60 2.81 0.78 1.19
N LEU A 61 3.82 1.51 1.59
CA LEU A 61 4.00 2.03 2.94
C LEU A 61 4.04 3.55 2.86
N ALA A 62 3.13 4.21 3.56
CA ALA A 62 3.10 5.67 3.69
C ALA A 62 3.50 6.06 5.11
N ASP A 63 4.67 6.65 5.26
CA ASP A 63 5.15 7.12 6.55
C ASP A 63 4.48 8.46 6.89
N LEU A 64 3.89 8.55 8.08
CA LEU A 64 3.07 9.67 8.54
C LEU A 64 3.82 10.57 9.53
N SER A 65 3.39 11.82 9.63
CA SER A 65 3.91 12.77 10.62
C SER A 65 3.65 12.37 12.08
N SER A 66 2.72 11.44 12.31
CA SER A 66 2.45 10.83 13.63
C SER A 66 3.47 9.79 14.08
N GLN A 67 4.50 9.49 13.28
CA GLN A 67 5.40 8.34 13.46
C GLN A 67 4.72 6.98 13.29
N GLU A 68 3.57 6.95 12.63
CA GLU A 68 2.90 5.75 12.18
C GLU A 68 3.16 5.51 10.69
N THR A 69 3.02 4.27 10.27
CA THR A 69 3.06 3.88 8.85
C THR A 69 1.72 3.29 8.44
N LEU A 70 1.11 3.87 7.41
CA LEU A 70 -0.04 3.28 6.73
C LEU A 70 0.45 2.27 5.70
N LEU A 71 0.08 1.01 5.88
CA LEU A 71 0.35 -0.07 4.95
C LEU A 71 -0.88 -0.29 4.06
N ILE A 72 -0.65 -0.42 2.75
CA ILE A 72 -1.68 -0.71 1.76
C ILE A 72 -1.26 -1.93 0.94
N HIS A 73 -2.15 -2.92 0.83
CA HIS A 73 -2.01 -4.08 -0.02
C HIS A 73 -3.20 -4.15 -0.99
N LEU A 74 -2.91 -4.22 -2.28
CA LEU A 74 -3.95 -4.16 -3.31
C LEU A 74 -4.76 -5.48 -3.43
N GLY A 75 -4.26 -6.57 -2.86
CA GLY A 75 -4.93 -7.87 -2.98
C GLY A 75 -4.98 -8.35 -4.44
N MET A 76 -6.17 -8.71 -4.90
CA MET A 76 -6.38 -9.21 -6.27
C MET A 76 -7.10 -8.21 -7.18
N SER A 77 -7.90 -7.32 -6.62
CA SER A 77 -8.76 -6.38 -7.37
C SER A 77 -8.71 -4.97 -6.82
N GLY A 78 -7.92 -4.75 -5.77
CA GLY A 78 -7.74 -3.43 -5.20
C GLY A 78 -7.03 -2.50 -6.18
N ARG A 79 -7.53 -1.29 -6.26
CA ARG A 79 -6.99 -0.21 -7.08
C ARG A 79 -7.01 1.09 -6.31
N ILE A 80 -6.10 1.96 -6.65
CA ILE A 80 -6.05 3.32 -6.13
C ILE A 80 -6.47 4.27 -7.24
N LEU A 81 -7.50 5.03 -6.97
CA LEU A 81 -8.02 6.04 -7.87
C LEU A 81 -7.61 7.41 -7.33
N ILE A 82 -7.10 8.26 -8.20
CA ILE A 82 -6.70 9.61 -7.86
C ILE A 82 -7.63 10.56 -8.61
N SER A 83 -8.19 11.54 -7.91
CA SER A 83 -9.05 12.57 -8.46
C SER A 83 -8.80 13.91 -7.79
N GLY A 84 -9.39 15.01 -8.31
CA GLY A 84 -9.26 16.35 -7.76
C GLY A 84 -8.36 17.27 -8.56
N ASP A 85 -8.20 18.51 -8.10
CA ASP A 85 -7.59 19.64 -8.83
C ASP A 85 -6.11 19.49 -9.27
N PRO A 86 -5.21 18.79 -8.51
CA PRO A 86 -3.79 18.83 -8.87
C PRO A 86 -3.42 18.01 -10.11
N LEU A 87 -4.34 17.24 -10.68
CA LEU A 87 -4.01 16.22 -11.67
C LEU A 87 -4.05 16.66 -13.13
N GLY A 88 -4.53 17.88 -13.39
CA GLY A 88 -4.58 18.40 -14.76
C GLY A 88 -5.34 17.47 -15.73
N ARG A 89 -4.96 17.52 -17.01
CA ARG A 89 -5.69 16.87 -18.13
C ARG A 89 -5.65 15.33 -18.16
N TYR A 90 -4.94 14.67 -17.27
CA TYR A 90 -4.74 13.21 -17.29
C TYR A 90 -5.47 12.46 -16.16
N ALA A 91 -6.22 13.17 -15.31
CA ALA A 91 -7.00 12.52 -14.29
C ALA A 91 -8.33 12.02 -14.86
N HIS A 92 -8.58 10.72 -14.72
CA HIS A 92 -9.94 10.23 -14.88
C HIS A 92 -10.77 10.79 -13.73
N ALA A 93 -11.78 11.62 -14.07
CA ALA A 93 -12.69 12.18 -13.09
C ALA A 93 -13.47 11.04 -12.41
N HIS A 94 -13.04 10.66 -11.21
CA HIS A 94 -13.81 9.79 -10.34
C HIS A 94 -14.73 10.69 -9.52
N SER A 95 -15.81 11.14 -10.15
CA SER A 95 -16.68 12.21 -9.63
C SER A 95 -17.80 11.72 -8.69
N THR A 96 -18.06 10.41 -8.67
CA THR A 96 -19.12 9.82 -7.83
C THR A 96 -18.59 8.67 -7.02
N PRO A 97 -18.93 8.56 -5.70
CA PRO A 97 -18.57 7.42 -4.88
C PRO A 97 -19.12 6.11 -5.49
N GLU A 98 -18.25 5.14 -5.68
CA GLU A 98 -18.64 3.80 -6.15
C GLU A 98 -18.91 2.86 -4.96
N LYS A 99 -19.72 1.84 -5.19
CA LYS A 99 -20.10 0.82 -4.20
C LYS A 99 -18.90 0.17 -3.47
N HIS A 100 -17.73 0.17 -4.10
CA HIS A 100 -16.53 -0.50 -3.60
C HIS A 100 -15.43 0.47 -3.16
N ASP A 101 -15.75 1.74 -2.95
CA ASP A 101 -14.87 2.76 -2.39
C ASP A 101 -14.83 2.58 -0.87
N HIS A 102 -13.80 1.94 -0.38
CA HIS A 102 -13.71 1.54 1.02
C HIS A 102 -13.01 2.55 1.90
N VAL A 103 -11.95 3.18 1.39
CA VAL A 103 -11.22 4.23 2.09
C VAL A 103 -10.99 5.40 1.14
N ILE A 104 -11.27 6.60 1.60
CA ILE A 104 -11.12 7.86 0.85
C ILE A 104 -10.28 8.80 1.68
N LEU A 105 -9.22 9.34 1.08
CA LEU A 105 -8.33 10.31 1.69
C LEU A 105 -8.37 11.60 0.87
N ASP A 106 -8.79 12.69 1.50
CA ASP A 106 -8.74 14.04 0.92
C ASP A 106 -7.49 14.76 1.41
N PHE A 107 -6.79 15.44 0.50
CA PHE A 107 -5.51 16.08 0.77
C PHE A 107 -5.58 17.61 0.68
N SER A 108 -4.63 18.27 1.33
CA SER A 108 -4.55 19.74 1.41
C SER A 108 -4.34 20.43 0.05
N ASN A 109 -3.82 19.73 -0.94
CA ASN A 109 -3.66 20.22 -2.32
C ASN A 109 -4.90 20.01 -3.20
N GLY A 110 -6.03 19.55 -2.64
CA GLY A 110 -7.25 19.23 -3.37
C GLY A 110 -7.30 17.85 -4.02
N ALA A 111 -6.24 17.05 -3.91
CA ALA A 111 -6.27 15.67 -4.38
C ALA A 111 -7.17 14.80 -3.50
N ARG A 112 -7.81 13.82 -4.13
CA ARG A 112 -8.53 12.74 -3.46
C ARG A 112 -7.95 11.41 -3.90
N VAL A 113 -7.63 10.57 -2.95
CA VAL A 113 -7.18 9.19 -3.18
C VAL A 113 -8.23 8.23 -2.64
N THR A 114 -8.70 7.34 -3.49
CA THR A 114 -9.74 6.36 -3.15
C THR A 114 -9.19 4.96 -3.30
N PHE A 115 -9.29 4.15 -2.26
CA PHE A 115 -9.05 2.71 -2.31
C PHE A 115 -10.34 1.99 -2.65
N ASN A 116 -10.42 1.46 -3.87
CA ASN A 116 -11.55 0.71 -4.39
C ASN A 116 -11.17 -0.77 -4.54
N ASP A 117 -11.96 -1.69 -3.96
CA ASP A 117 -11.67 -3.12 -4.03
C ASP A 117 -12.95 -3.98 -4.03
N PRO A 118 -13.47 -4.34 -5.21
CA PRO A 118 -14.70 -5.11 -5.34
C PRO A 118 -14.67 -6.47 -4.62
N ARG A 119 -13.52 -7.15 -4.59
CA ARG A 119 -13.38 -8.49 -4.02
C ARG A 119 -12.98 -8.48 -2.54
N ARG A 120 -12.53 -7.35 -2.01
CA ARG A 120 -12.11 -7.17 -0.60
C ARG A 120 -10.97 -8.08 -0.17
N PHE A 121 -10.05 -8.39 -1.09
CA PHE A 121 -8.83 -9.16 -0.82
C PHE A 121 -7.63 -8.29 -0.52
N GLY A 122 -7.81 -6.98 -0.65
CA GLY A 122 -6.84 -5.99 -0.18
C GLY A 122 -6.79 -5.90 1.33
N ALA A 123 -5.85 -5.11 1.81
CA ALA A 123 -5.69 -4.85 3.23
C ALA A 123 -5.12 -3.45 3.46
N MET A 124 -5.46 -2.86 4.59
CA MET A 124 -4.78 -1.72 5.15
C MET A 124 -4.47 -2.00 6.62
N ASP A 125 -3.33 -1.51 7.08
CA ASP A 125 -2.91 -1.54 8.48
C ASP A 125 -2.26 -0.22 8.83
N LEU A 126 -2.28 0.15 10.11
CA LEU A 126 -1.70 1.38 10.62
C LEU A 126 -0.97 1.05 11.93
N PHE A 127 0.34 1.20 11.95
CA PHE A 127 1.18 0.78 13.04
C PHE A 127 2.33 1.76 13.28
N ASP A 128 2.92 1.75 14.48
CA ASP A 128 4.11 2.52 14.82
C ASP A 128 5.27 2.15 13.87
N SER A 129 5.87 3.13 13.22
CA SER A 129 6.94 2.94 12.25
C SER A 129 8.16 2.21 12.83
N ASN A 130 8.43 2.36 14.14
CA ASN A 130 9.51 1.67 14.83
C ASN A 130 9.25 0.17 14.99
N THR A 131 8.00 -0.30 14.87
CA THR A 131 7.60 -1.70 15.02
C THR A 131 7.40 -2.40 13.67
N ALA A 132 7.74 -1.78 12.56
CA ALA A 132 7.50 -2.29 11.21
C ALA A 132 8.06 -3.70 10.98
N ALA A 133 9.24 -4.02 11.53
CA ALA A 133 9.85 -5.35 11.41
C ALA A 133 9.03 -6.47 12.08
N GLY A 134 8.25 -6.14 13.11
CA GLY A 134 7.35 -7.07 13.81
C GLY A 134 5.94 -7.11 13.25
N ASN A 135 5.61 -6.26 12.28
CA ASN A 135 4.28 -6.26 11.68
C ASN A 135 3.98 -7.60 10.99
N LYS A 136 2.84 -8.20 11.33
CA LYS A 136 2.42 -9.54 10.85
C LYS A 136 2.41 -9.69 9.32
N LEU A 137 2.22 -8.60 8.59
CA LEU A 137 2.20 -8.60 7.13
C LEU A 137 3.59 -8.47 6.51
N LEU A 138 4.56 -7.93 7.25
CA LEU A 138 5.92 -7.66 6.78
C LEU A 138 6.97 -8.62 7.32
N ALA A 139 6.78 -9.16 8.52
CA ALA A 139 7.78 -9.96 9.25
C ALA A 139 8.22 -11.24 8.53
N HIS A 140 7.39 -11.77 7.64
CA HIS A 140 7.69 -13.01 6.89
C HIS A 140 8.33 -12.77 5.53
N LEU A 141 8.52 -11.51 5.11
CA LEU A 141 9.06 -11.18 3.80
C LEU A 141 10.57 -11.43 3.73
N GLY A 142 11.01 -12.09 2.66
CA GLY A 142 12.41 -12.23 2.30
C GLY A 142 13.06 -10.88 1.92
N PRO A 143 14.34 -10.86 1.52
CA PRO A 143 15.01 -9.65 1.10
C PRO A 143 14.37 -9.05 -0.18
N GLU A 144 14.49 -7.74 -0.36
CA GLU A 144 14.06 -7.08 -1.60
C GLU A 144 14.92 -7.55 -2.78
N PRO A 145 14.29 -7.95 -3.93
CA PRO A 145 15.03 -8.53 -5.06
C PRO A 145 16.07 -7.57 -5.68
N LEU A 146 15.86 -6.27 -5.55
CA LEU A 146 16.78 -5.22 -6.04
C LEU A 146 17.61 -4.61 -4.92
N GLY A 147 17.54 -5.17 -3.72
CA GLY A 147 18.28 -4.70 -2.54
C GLY A 147 19.65 -5.37 -2.41
N ASN A 148 20.54 -4.74 -1.67
CA ASN A 148 21.92 -5.22 -1.45
C ASN A 148 22.00 -6.53 -0.65
N LEU A 149 20.91 -6.95 -0.02
CA LEU A 149 20.86 -8.20 0.76
C LEU A 149 20.42 -9.41 -0.08
N PHE A 150 20.07 -9.20 -1.35
CA PHE A 150 19.65 -10.25 -2.26
C PHE A 150 20.79 -10.57 -3.25
N ASP A 151 21.32 -11.79 -3.19
CA ASP A 151 22.34 -12.28 -4.08
C ASP A 151 22.05 -13.71 -4.59
N ALA A 152 22.80 -14.14 -5.59
CA ALA A 152 22.63 -15.48 -6.18
C ALA A 152 22.80 -16.63 -5.18
N LYS A 153 23.69 -16.48 -4.18
CA LYS A 153 23.94 -17.51 -3.16
C LYS A 153 22.77 -17.62 -2.20
N THR A 154 22.24 -16.48 -1.76
CA THR A 154 21.07 -16.38 -0.89
C THR A 154 19.85 -16.98 -1.58
N PHE A 155 19.59 -16.60 -2.83
CA PHE A 155 18.51 -17.17 -3.63
C PHE A 155 18.68 -18.67 -3.84
N ALA A 156 19.85 -19.16 -4.26
CA ALA A 156 20.10 -20.57 -4.51
C ALA A 156 19.90 -21.42 -3.24
N ARG A 157 20.31 -20.91 -2.08
CA ARG A 157 20.11 -21.59 -0.78
C ARG A 157 18.62 -21.71 -0.45
N ALA A 158 17.87 -20.63 -0.58
CA ALA A 158 16.44 -20.62 -0.31
C ALA A 158 15.66 -21.50 -1.31
N ALA A 159 16.02 -21.46 -2.58
CA ALA A 159 15.39 -22.26 -3.65
C ALA A 159 15.63 -23.76 -3.48
N LYS A 160 16.84 -24.20 -3.10
CA LYS A 160 17.17 -25.61 -2.86
C LYS A 160 16.32 -26.28 -1.78
N GLN A 161 15.79 -25.51 -0.84
CA GLN A 161 14.92 -26.00 0.24
C GLN A 161 13.45 -26.17 -0.20
N ARG A 162 13.11 -25.82 -1.43
CA ARG A 162 11.74 -25.86 -1.95
C ARG A 162 11.54 -27.07 -2.88
N ARG A 163 10.36 -27.68 -2.76
CA ARG A 163 9.91 -28.77 -3.67
C ARG A 163 8.95 -28.26 -4.75
N SER A 164 8.62 -26.97 -4.70
CA SER A 164 7.74 -26.33 -5.66
C SER A 164 8.44 -26.07 -7.00
N PRO A 165 7.70 -25.97 -8.11
CA PRO A 165 8.26 -25.52 -9.39
C PRO A 165 8.95 -24.17 -9.26
N ILE A 166 10.02 -23.95 -10.04
CA ILE A 166 10.84 -22.72 -9.96
C ILE A 166 10.01 -21.44 -10.13
N LYS A 167 8.99 -21.46 -10.97
CA LYS A 167 8.06 -20.33 -11.13
C LYS A 167 7.40 -19.94 -9.79
N SER A 168 6.94 -20.93 -9.02
CA SER A 168 6.33 -20.69 -7.71
C SER A 168 7.34 -20.20 -6.68
N VAL A 169 8.58 -20.67 -6.77
CA VAL A 169 9.70 -20.22 -5.92
C VAL A 169 10.01 -18.74 -6.18
N LEU A 170 10.09 -18.34 -7.45
CA LEU A 170 10.34 -16.95 -7.84
C LEU A 170 9.22 -15.97 -7.42
N LEU A 171 8.00 -16.48 -7.24
CA LEU A 171 6.85 -15.67 -6.79
C LEU A 171 6.63 -15.69 -5.27
N ASP A 172 7.43 -16.48 -4.53
CA ASP A 172 7.29 -16.56 -3.07
C ASP A 172 7.99 -15.39 -2.39
N GLN A 173 7.21 -14.49 -1.80
CA GLN A 173 7.70 -13.29 -1.11
C GLN A 173 8.57 -13.57 0.12
N ARG A 174 8.71 -14.83 0.53
CA ARG A 174 9.55 -15.23 1.68
C ARG A 174 10.99 -15.58 1.29
N ILE A 175 11.29 -15.53 0.01
CA ILE A 175 12.61 -15.91 -0.55
C ILE A 175 13.47 -14.69 -0.88
#